data_f19eaf36917797f851f3d50422d0ee49
#
_entry.id   f19eaf36917797f851f3d50422d0ee49
#
_cell.length_a   1.000
_cell.length_b   1.000
_cell.length_c   1.000
_cell.angle_alpha   90.00
_cell.angle_beta   90.00
_cell.angle_gamma   90.00
#
_symmetry.space_group_name_H-M   'P 1'
#
loop_
_entity.id
_entity.type
_entity.pdbx_description
1 polymer ?
#
loop_
_entity_poly.entity_id
_entity_poly.type
_entity_poly.pdbx_seq_one_letter_code
_entity_poly.pdbx_strand_id
1 'polypeptide(L)'
;LALVANAAAGSYGAIGIPAIVGAQQGGVGLHELSAMLVLVTILVTAAVPFLLMAIMDGWRGLRETFPVALVSGLVFGGLQTAVLLLLGPELADIVPPLGAMVALTLTMRRWQPRHIYREPGAPEPAQGPAGHSGREVLAAWSPFYTLSLLILLWSLPGVKALTAPGGPLSFTTLSLQMPALHQAVARTSPIVEQDAPLAAVWNLNLLSASGTAILVAAIITVLTTRAIGWRAVSYTHLN
;
A
#
# COMPACT_ATOMS: atom_id res chain seq x y z
N LEU A 1 -6.16 17.98 3.21
CA LEU A 1 -5.03 17.53 2.38
C LEU A 1 -4.70 16.06 2.61
N ALA A 2 -4.42 15.63 3.86
CA ALA A 2 -4.05 14.25 4.17
C ALA A 2 -5.08 13.22 3.69
N LEU A 3 -6.39 13.48 3.87
CA LEU A 3 -7.46 12.60 3.39
C LEU A 3 -7.47 12.47 1.86
N VAL A 4 -7.24 13.58 1.14
CA VAL A 4 -7.19 13.55 -0.33
C VAL A 4 -5.94 12.82 -0.82
N ALA A 5 -4.79 13.04 -0.17
CA ALA A 5 -3.56 12.33 -0.51
C ALA A 5 -3.70 10.81 -0.32
N ASN A 6 -4.40 10.39 0.73
CA ASN A 6 -4.66 8.98 1.00
C ASN A 6 -5.66 8.33 0.01
N ALA A 7 -6.48 9.10 -0.67
CA ALA A 7 -7.46 8.58 -1.63
C ALA A 7 -6.81 7.86 -2.82
N ALA A 8 -5.58 8.21 -3.18
CA ALA A 8 -4.86 7.55 -4.27
C ALA A 8 -4.55 6.07 -3.99
N ALA A 9 -4.27 5.73 -2.72
CA ALA A 9 -3.96 4.37 -2.29
C ALA A 9 -5.17 3.64 -1.70
N GLY A 10 -6.22 4.39 -1.31
CA GLY A 10 -7.35 3.86 -0.54
C GLY A 10 -8.16 2.77 -1.24
N SER A 11 -8.11 2.67 -2.57
CA SER A 11 -8.87 1.69 -3.35
C SER A 11 -8.42 0.25 -3.13
N TYR A 12 -7.16 0.05 -2.79
CA TYR A 12 -6.58 -1.29 -2.58
C TYR A 12 -6.47 -1.63 -1.10
N GLY A 13 -6.57 -0.62 -0.23
CA GLY A 13 -6.33 -0.74 1.21
C GLY A 13 -4.91 -1.16 1.53
N ALA A 14 -4.63 -1.41 2.80
CA ALA A 14 -3.30 -1.87 3.18
C ALA A 14 -2.96 -3.21 2.49
N ILE A 15 -1.92 -3.18 1.65
CA ILE A 15 -1.31 -4.38 1.03
C ILE A 15 -2.32 -5.16 0.17
N GLY A 16 -3.25 -4.47 -0.47
CA GLY A 16 -4.23 -5.09 -1.38
C GLY A 16 -5.24 -6.04 -0.71
N ILE A 17 -5.34 -6.06 0.62
CA ILE A 17 -6.25 -6.96 1.35
C ILE A 17 -7.70 -6.86 0.86
N PRO A 18 -8.30 -5.67 0.66
CA PRO A 18 -9.66 -5.57 0.14
C PRO A 18 -9.84 -6.22 -1.23
N ALA A 19 -8.86 -6.09 -2.12
CA ALA A 19 -8.91 -6.74 -3.43
C ALA A 19 -8.83 -8.26 -3.31
N ILE A 20 -7.95 -8.78 -2.46
CA ILE A 20 -7.80 -10.22 -2.21
C ILE A 20 -9.09 -10.81 -1.62
N VAL A 21 -9.63 -10.17 -0.58
CA VAL A 21 -10.87 -10.61 0.07
C VAL A 21 -12.06 -10.48 -0.89
N GLY A 22 -12.11 -9.38 -1.65
CA GLY A 22 -13.15 -9.17 -2.66
C GLY A 22 -13.16 -10.26 -3.74
N ALA A 23 -11.99 -10.64 -4.25
CA ALA A 23 -11.84 -11.73 -5.21
C ALA A 23 -12.34 -13.06 -4.63
N GLN A 24 -11.94 -13.39 -3.40
CA GLN A 24 -12.35 -14.62 -2.71
C GLN A 24 -13.86 -14.67 -2.47
N GLN A 25 -14.45 -13.58 -1.98
CA GLN A 25 -15.89 -13.50 -1.70
C GLN A 25 -16.73 -13.46 -2.99
N GLY A 26 -16.25 -12.75 -4.01
CA GLY A 26 -16.89 -12.67 -5.31
C GLY A 26 -16.77 -13.95 -6.14
N GLY A 27 -15.83 -14.85 -5.80
CA GLY A 27 -15.57 -16.05 -6.60
C GLY A 27 -14.94 -15.73 -7.96
N VAL A 28 -14.28 -14.57 -8.08
CA VAL A 28 -13.58 -14.14 -9.31
C VAL A 28 -12.06 -14.27 -9.14
N GLY A 29 -11.35 -14.41 -10.26
CA GLY A 29 -9.89 -14.46 -10.23
C GLY A 29 -9.29 -13.15 -9.70
N LEU A 30 -8.29 -13.25 -8.82
CA LEU A 30 -7.62 -12.05 -8.27
C LEU A 30 -7.01 -11.19 -9.37
N HIS A 31 -6.45 -11.81 -10.40
CA HIS A 31 -5.87 -11.11 -11.55
C HIS A 31 -6.93 -10.35 -12.36
N GLU A 32 -8.07 -10.98 -12.61
CA GLU A 32 -9.21 -10.37 -13.32
C GLU A 32 -9.76 -9.16 -12.54
N LEU A 33 -9.96 -9.33 -11.23
CA LEU A 33 -10.39 -8.24 -10.37
C LEU A 33 -9.36 -7.11 -10.36
N SER A 34 -8.08 -7.42 -10.26
CA SER A 34 -6.99 -6.41 -10.28
C SER A 34 -6.98 -5.63 -11.59
N ALA A 35 -7.16 -6.30 -12.75
CA ALA A 35 -7.24 -5.65 -14.05
C ALA A 35 -8.46 -4.70 -14.15
N MET A 36 -9.61 -5.08 -13.61
CA MET A 36 -10.79 -4.23 -13.54
C MET A 36 -10.56 -3.00 -12.63
N LEU A 37 -9.91 -3.20 -11.50
CA LEU A 37 -9.58 -2.12 -10.58
C LEU A 37 -8.66 -1.06 -11.22
N VAL A 38 -7.75 -1.46 -12.10
CA VAL A 38 -6.88 -0.51 -12.84
C VAL A 38 -7.71 0.53 -13.60
N LEU A 39 -8.78 0.12 -14.28
CA LEU A 39 -9.62 1.03 -15.06
C LEU A 39 -10.24 2.16 -14.22
N VAL A 40 -10.63 1.83 -13.00
CA VAL A 40 -11.26 2.78 -12.09
C VAL A 40 -10.21 3.64 -11.39
N THR A 41 -9.14 3.04 -10.91
CA THR A 41 -8.19 3.69 -10.01
C THR A 41 -7.16 4.56 -10.73
N ILE A 42 -6.79 4.24 -11.97
CA ILE A 42 -5.79 5.00 -12.72
C ILE A 42 -6.19 6.47 -12.89
N LEU A 43 -7.46 6.73 -13.16
CA LEU A 43 -7.97 8.09 -13.31
C LEU A 43 -7.93 8.87 -12.00
N VAL A 44 -8.38 8.23 -10.91
CA VAL A 44 -8.37 8.84 -9.57
C VAL A 44 -6.93 9.12 -9.14
N THR A 45 -6.05 8.13 -9.26
CA THR A 45 -4.65 8.23 -8.86
C THR A 45 -3.90 9.32 -9.64
N ALA A 46 -4.11 9.38 -10.96
CA ALA A 46 -3.50 10.40 -11.80
C ALA A 46 -4.02 11.82 -11.47
N ALA A 47 -5.28 11.94 -11.06
CA ALA A 47 -5.90 13.24 -10.73
C ALA A 47 -5.51 13.79 -9.35
N VAL A 48 -5.15 12.91 -8.39
CA VAL A 48 -4.88 13.33 -6.99
C VAL A 48 -3.77 14.38 -6.87
N PRO A 49 -2.62 14.32 -7.54
CA PRO A 49 -1.59 15.36 -7.44
C PRO A 49 -2.11 16.73 -7.87
N PHE A 50 -2.93 16.80 -8.92
CA PHE A 50 -3.53 18.05 -9.38
C PHE A 50 -4.54 18.60 -8.38
N LEU A 51 -5.36 17.71 -7.82
CA LEU A 51 -6.35 18.10 -6.80
C LEU A 51 -5.67 18.63 -5.54
N LEU A 52 -4.57 18.01 -5.10
CA LEU A 52 -3.78 18.46 -3.96
C LEU A 52 -3.21 19.87 -4.20
N MET A 53 -2.64 20.13 -5.37
CA MET A 53 -2.12 21.45 -5.71
C MET A 53 -3.22 22.50 -5.80
N ALA A 54 -4.38 22.14 -6.36
CA ALA A 54 -5.53 23.03 -6.45
C ALA A 54 -6.11 23.40 -5.07
N ILE A 55 -6.13 22.45 -4.13
CA ILE A 55 -6.58 22.69 -2.74
C ILE A 55 -5.59 23.55 -1.96
N MET A 56 -4.28 23.36 -2.19
CA MET A 56 -3.24 24.09 -1.46
C MET A 56 -3.13 25.55 -1.88
N ASP A 57 -2.99 25.82 -3.15
CA ASP A 57 -2.65 27.16 -3.69
C ASP A 57 -3.57 27.57 -4.86
N GLY A 58 -4.71 26.91 -4.99
CA GLY A 58 -5.71 27.22 -6.00
C GLY A 58 -5.22 27.05 -7.44
N TRP A 59 -5.86 27.77 -8.36
CA TRP A 59 -5.57 27.67 -9.80
C TRP A 59 -4.17 28.16 -10.19
N ARG A 60 -3.63 29.08 -9.43
CA ARG A 60 -2.27 29.62 -9.63
C ARG A 60 -1.23 28.55 -9.34
N GLY A 61 -1.30 27.94 -8.16
CA GLY A 61 -0.40 26.86 -7.77
C GLY A 61 -0.47 25.68 -8.72
N LEU A 62 -1.69 25.29 -9.13
CA LEU A 62 -1.88 24.22 -10.11
C LEU A 62 -1.19 24.51 -11.45
N ARG A 63 -1.31 25.72 -11.99
CA ARG A 63 -0.64 26.08 -13.25
C ARG A 63 0.87 26.07 -13.14
N GLU A 64 1.38 26.58 -12.02
CA GLU A 64 2.83 26.68 -11.80
C GLU A 64 3.45 25.30 -11.57
N THR A 65 2.79 24.44 -10.79
CA THR A 65 3.30 23.08 -10.46
C THR A 65 2.81 22.01 -11.41
N PHE A 66 2.09 22.34 -12.48
CA PHE A 66 1.51 21.39 -13.43
C PHE A 66 2.51 20.33 -13.95
N PRO A 67 3.76 20.69 -14.36
CA PRO A 67 4.70 19.68 -14.85
C PRO A 67 5.06 18.64 -13.77
N VAL A 68 5.18 19.08 -12.51
CA VAL A 68 5.51 18.19 -11.38
C VAL A 68 4.33 17.29 -11.05
N ALA A 69 3.11 17.83 -11.00
CA ALA A 69 1.90 17.07 -10.79
C ALA A 69 1.68 16.04 -11.90
N LEU A 70 1.96 16.41 -13.16
CA LEU A 70 1.87 15.51 -14.31
C LEU A 70 2.85 14.34 -14.21
N VAL A 71 4.13 14.62 -13.94
CA VAL A 71 5.16 13.59 -13.77
C VAL A 71 4.78 12.66 -12.60
N SER A 72 4.37 13.22 -11.47
CA SER A 72 3.95 12.44 -10.30
C SER A 72 2.76 11.53 -10.63
N GLY A 73 1.72 12.07 -11.24
CA GLY A 73 0.50 11.32 -11.59
C GLY A 73 0.77 10.22 -12.62
N LEU A 74 1.55 10.52 -13.66
CA LEU A 74 1.88 9.53 -14.71
C LEU A 74 2.78 8.42 -14.18
N VAL A 75 3.80 8.75 -13.40
CA VAL A 75 4.71 7.74 -12.85
C VAL A 75 3.98 6.87 -11.82
N PHE A 76 3.21 7.49 -10.92
CA PHE A 76 2.44 6.74 -9.93
C PHE A 76 1.41 5.85 -10.61
N GLY A 77 0.53 6.40 -11.45
CA GLY A 77 -0.51 5.64 -12.14
C GLY A 77 0.04 4.56 -13.07
N GLY A 78 1.11 4.86 -13.80
CA GLY A 78 1.78 3.89 -14.68
C GLY A 78 2.41 2.74 -13.91
N LEU A 79 3.14 3.01 -12.83
CA LEU A 79 3.72 1.98 -11.98
C LEU A 79 2.63 1.17 -11.25
N GLN A 80 1.57 1.82 -10.78
CA GLN A 80 0.43 1.13 -10.16
C GLN A 80 -0.23 0.15 -11.12
N THR A 81 -0.46 0.59 -12.36
CA THR A 81 -0.99 -0.28 -13.41
C THR A 81 -0.06 -1.47 -13.68
N ALA A 82 1.23 -1.21 -13.85
CA ALA A 82 2.20 -2.27 -14.11
C ALA A 82 2.28 -3.28 -12.95
N VAL A 83 2.30 -2.79 -11.71
CA VAL A 83 2.34 -3.65 -10.53
C VAL A 83 1.09 -4.51 -10.42
N LEU A 84 -0.09 -3.93 -10.59
CA LEU A 84 -1.36 -4.68 -10.52
C LEU A 84 -1.46 -5.78 -11.56
N LEU A 85 -1.00 -5.51 -12.78
CA LEU A 85 -1.07 -6.47 -13.87
C LEU A 85 0.02 -7.53 -13.82
N LEU A 86 1.20 -7.23 -13.28
CA LEU A 86 2.36 -8.12 -13.31
C LEU A 86 2.65 -8.82 -11.98
N LEU A 87 2.43 -8.14 -10.85
CA LEU A 87 2.85 -8.59 -9.52
C LEU A 87 1.66 -8.85 -8.58
N GLY A 88 0.53 -8.18 -8.81
CA GLY A 88 -0.65 -8.28 -7.96
C GLY A 88 -0.85 -7.08 -7.03
N PRO A 89 -1.98 -7.07 -6.29
CA PRO A 89 -2.39 -5.90 -5.51
C PRO A 89 -1.54 -5.66 -4.24
N GLU A 90 -0.78 -6.65 -3.77
CA GLU A 90 -0.02 -6.55 -2.52
C GLU A 90 1.07 -5.47 -2.55
N LEU A 91 1.63 -5.19 -3.74
CA LEU A 91 2.69 -4.22 -3.94
C LEU A 91 2.21 -2.89 -4.53
N ALA A 92 0.90 -2.77 -4.81
CA ALA A 92 0.32 -1.60 -5.45
C ALA A 92 0.42 -0.31 -4.63
N ASP A 93 0.55 -0.42 -3.31
CA ASP A 93 0.70 0.71 -2.39
C ASP A 93 2.16 1.00 -2.00
N ILE A 94 3.11 0.19 -2.46
CA ILE A 94 4.52 0.30 -2.09
C ILE A 94 5.37 0.78 -3.26
N VAL A 95 5.34 0.07 -4.37
CA VAL A 95 6.21 0.35 -5.53
C VAL A 95 5.87 1.69 -6.21
N PRO A 96 4.59 2.00 -6.49
CA PRO A 96 4.22 3.25 -7.16
C PRO A 96 4.61 4.52 -6.40
N PRO A 97 4.34 4.66 -5.08
CA PRO A 97 4.75 5.86 -4.36
C PRO A 97 6.26 6.00 -4.26
N LEU A 98 7.02 4.91 -4.11
CA LEU A 98 8.49 4.97 -4.12
C LEU A 98 9.01 5.44 -5.48
N GLY A 99 8.47 4.91 -6.58
CA GLY A 99 8.82 5.34 -7.92
C GLY A 99 8.45 6.80 -8.19
N ALA A 100 7.26 7.21 -7.76
CA ALA A 100 6.83 8.61 -7.86
C ALA A 100 7.73 9.56 -7.07
N MET A 101 8.16 9.17 -5.86
CA MET A 101 9.12 9.96 -5.06
C MET A 101 10.47 10.12 -5.75
N VAL A 102 10.99 9.04 -6.34
CA VAL A 102 12.25 9.13 -7.13
C VAL A 102 12.05 10.07 -8.32
N ALA A 103 10.98 9.91 -9.09
CA ALA A 103 10.68 10.76 -10.23
C ALA A 103 10.51 12.22 -9.83
N LEU A 104 9.81 12.48 -8.72
CA LEU A 104 9.61 13.80 -8.16
C LEU A 104 10.95 14.44 -7.76
N THR A 105 11.79 13.70 -7.05
CA THR A 105 13.13 14.17 -6.63
C THR A 105 13.99 14.53 -7.83
N LEU A 106 14.00 13.70 -8.87
CA LEU A 106 14.75 13.96 -10.10
C LEU A 106 14.21 15.19 -10.85
N THR A 107 12.89 15.33 -10.92
CA THR A 107 12.23 16.47 -11.55
C THR A 107 12.57 17.76 -10.81
N MET A 108 12.44 17.77 -9.48
CA MET A 108 12.71 18.95 -8.64
C MET A 108 14.17 19.37 -8.61
N ARG A 109 15.12 18.46 -8.93
CA ARG A 109 16.53 18.82 -9.12
C ARG A 109 16.76 19.67 -10.37
N ARG A 110 15.91 19.52 -11.40
CA ARG A 110 16.07 20.23 -12.68
C ARG A 110 15.08 21.38 -12.84
N TRP A 111 13.98 21.33 -12.12
CA TRP A 111 12.91 22.30 -12.21
C TRP A 111 12.43 22.69 -10.81
N GLN A 112 12.27 23.99 -10.57
CA GLN A 112 11.73 24.52 -9.33
C GLN A 112 10.60 25.51 -9.63
N PRO A 113 9.53 25.55 -8.83
CA PRO A 113 8.47 26.53 -8.97
C PRO A 113 9.05 27.93 -8.68
N ARG A 114 8.55 28.93 -9.39
CA ARG A 114 8.95 30.33 -9.18
C ARG A 114 8.43 30.88 -7.86
N HIS A 115 7.29 30.36 -7.42
CA HIS A 115 6.65 30.72 -6.15
C HIS A 115 6.54 29.50 -5.25
N ILE A 116 7.08 29.61 -4.06
CA ILE A 116 6.97 28.57 -3.04
C ILE A 116 5.79 28.95 -2.14
N TYR A 117 4.73 28.12 -2.18
CA TYR A 117 3.61 28.29 -1.27
C TYR A 117 4.06 28.14 0.18
N ARG A 118 3.63 29.06 1.03
CA ARG A 118 3.83 29.00 2.48
C ARG A 118 2.51 29.20 3.19
N GLU A 119 2.26 28.43 4.18
CA GLU A 119 1.10 28.61 5.02
C GLU A 119 1.25 29.89 5.87
N PRO A 120 0.18 30.70 6.03
CA PRO A 120 0.23 31.88 6.89
C PRO A 120 0.68 31.50 8.32
N GLY A 121 1.74 32.13 8.82
CA GLY A 121 2.30 31.85 10.14
C GLY A 121 3.31 30.69 10.20
N ALA A 122 3.65 30.07 9.08
CA ALA A 122 4.71 29.06 9.06
C ALA A 122 6.07 29.71 9.39
N PRO A 123 6.91 29.08 10.27
CA PRO A 123 8.24 29.59 10.59
C PRO A 123 9.10 29.66 9.33
N GLU A 124 10.00 30.63 9.27
CA GLU A 124 10.96 30.71 8.17
C GLU A 124 11.81 29.42 8.14
N PRO A 125 12.10 28.89 6.92
CA PRO A 125 13.00 27.74 6.80
C PRO A 125 14.32 28.11 7.44
N ALA A 126 14.88 27.22 8.26
CA ALA A 126 16.22 27.39 8.78
C ALA A 126 17.17 27.64 7.61
N GLN A 127 17.80 28.80 7.60
CA GLN A 127 18.80 29.16 6.59
C GLN A 127 20.07 28.34 6.85
N GLY A 128 20.23 27.28 6.09
CA GLY A 128 21.40 26.43 6.11
C GLY A 128 21.20 25.20 5.27
N PRO A 129 22.23 24.63 4.68
CA PRO A 129 22.14 23.35 4.04
C PRO A 129 21.88 22.31 5.12
N ALA A 130 20.62 21.96 5.36
CA ALA A 130 20.27 20.76 6.09
C ALA A 130 20.65 19.55 5.21
N GLY A 131 21.93 19.42 4.92
CA GLY A 131 22.49 18.30 4.20
C GLY A 131 22.59 17.12 5.14
N HIS A 132 21.53 16.34 5.23
CA HIS A 132 21.63 15.01 5.83
C HIS A 132 22.62 14.17 5.01
N SER A 133 23.52 13.49 5.70
CA SER A 133 24.42 12.53 5.05
C SER A 133 23.61 11.42 4.41
N GLY A 134 24.07 10.86 3.28
CA GLY A 134 23.37 9.75 2.63
C GLY A 134 23.14 8.57 3.59
N ARG A 135 24.02 8.38 4.57
CA ARG A 135 23.88 7.35 5.62
C ARG A 135 22.72 7.64 6.58
N GLU A 136 22.54 8.90 6.98
CA GLU A 136 21.40 9.32 7.82
C GLU A 136 20.07 9.13 7.09
N VAL A 137 20.03 9.51 5.81
CA VAL A 137 18.84 9.30 4.97
C VAL A 137 18.53 7.81 4.86
N LEU A 138 19.51 6.97 4.53
CA LEU A 138 19.34 5.51 4.46
C LEU A 138 18.89 4.91 5.80
N ALA A 139 19.45 5.37 6.91
CA ALA A 139 19.04 4.90 8.23
C ALA A 139 17.61 5.32 8.58
N ALA A 140 17.21 6.55 8.27
CA ALA A 140 15.85 7.05 8.47
C ALA A 140 14.81 6.27 7.62
N TRP A 141 15.21 5.83 6.43
CA TRP A 141 14.36 5.07 5.52
C TRP A 141 14.35 3.56 5.78
N SER A 142 15.17 3.07 6.71
CA SER A 142 15.29 1.64 7.02
C SER A 142 13.96 0.95 7.31
N PRO A 143 12.97 1.53 8.01
CA PRO A 143 11.69 0.88 8.24
C PRO A 143 10.93 0.60 6.94
N PHE A 144 10.96 1.56 6.01
CA PHE A 144 10.19 1.46 4.76
C PHE A 144 10.75 0.39 3.82
N TYR A 145 12.07 0.37 3.58
CA TYR A 145 12.62 -0.67 2.71
C TYR A 145 12.64 -2.06 3.36
N THR A 146 12.77 -2.15 4.69
CA THR A 146 12.64 -3.42 5.40
C THR A 146 11.22 -3.98 5.25
N LEU A 147 10.20 -3.13 5.45
CA LEU A 147 8.81 -3.49 5.25
C LEU A 147 8.54 -3.92 3.80
N SER A 148 8.98 -3.11 2.84
CA SER A 148 8.79 -3.38 1.41
C SER A 148 9.43 -4.69 0.98
N LEU A 149 10.67 -4.96 1.44
CA LEU A 149 11.38 -6.19 1.14
C LEU A 149 10.68 -7.42 1.72
N LEU A 150 10.20 -7.33 2.96
CA LEU A 150 9.50 -8.46 3.60
C LEU A 150 8.14 -8.72 2.95
N ILE A 151 7.38 -7.69 2.60
CA ILE A 151 6.12 -7.88 1.88
C ILE A 151 6.38 -8.49 0.50
N LEU A 152 7.40 -8.03 -0.22
CA LEU A 152 7.80 -8.62 -1.49
C LEU A 152 8.15 -10.11 -1.30
N LEU A 153 8.96 -10.44 -0.29
CA LEU A 153 9.34 -11.83 0.01
C LEU A 153 8.10 -12.70 0.31
N TRP A 154 7.17 -12.20 1.13
CA TRP A 154 5.91 -12.90 1.45
C TRP A 154 4.98 -13.06 0.24
N SER A 155 5.05 -12.15 -0.73
CA SER A 155 4.25 -12.20 -1.97
C SER A 155 4.79 -13.18 -3.00
N LEU A 156 6.04 -13.66 -2.85
CA LEU A 156 6.63 -14.59 -3.80
C LEU A 156 5.86 -15.91 -3.87
N PRO A 157 5.60 -16.44 -5.09
CA PRO A 157 4.88 -17.70 -5.26
C PRO A 157 5.50 -18.87 -4.49
N GLY A 158 6.85 -18.93 -4.41
CA GLY A 158 7.56 -19.95 -3.64
C GLY A 158 7.27 -19.90 -2.14
N VAL A 159 7.19 -18.70 -1.54
CA VAL A 159 6.86 -18.54 -0.12
C VAL A 159 5.39 -18.86 0.12
N LYS A 160 4.48 -18.44 -0.76
CA LYS A 160 3.07 -18.80 -0.70
C LYS A 160 2.85 -20.32 -0.82
N ALA A 161 3.61 -21.00 -1.66
CA ALA A 161 3.55 -22.45 -1.82
C ALA A 161 3.94 -23.21 -0.56
N LEU A 162 4.87 -22.68 0.26
CA LEU A 162 5.26 -23.33 1.51
C LEU A 162 4.11 -23.43 2.52
N THR A 163 3.22 -22.42 2.54
CA THR A 163 2.10 -22.33 3.48
C THR A 163 0.76 -22.79 2.89
N ALA A 164 0.73 -23.10 1.58
CA ALA A 164 -0.45 -23.61 0.90
C ALA A 164 -0.86 -25.02 1.41
N PRO A 165 -2.11 -25.45 1.22
CA PRO A 165 -2.53 -26.80 1.54
C PRO A 165 -1.61 -27.84 0.88
N GLY A 166 -1.03 -28.74 1.69
CA GLY A 166 -0.04 -29.72 1.23
C GLY A 166 1.42 -29.21 1.23
N GLY A 167 1.67 -27.95 1.50
CA GLY A 167 3.02 -27.42 1.70
C GLY A 167 3.62 -27.80 3.06
N PRO A 168 4.95 -27.70 3.22
CA PRO A 168 5.65 -28.10 4.45
C PRO A 168 5.27 -27.28 5.68
N LEU A 169 4.75 -26.07 5.50
CA LEU A 169 4.31 -25.15 6.56
C LEU A 169 2.79 -25.00 6.62
N SER A 170 2.04 -25.91 5.99
CA SER A 170 0.56 -25.89 6.00
C SER A 170 -0.05 -25.96 7.40
N PHE A 171 0.67 -26.54 8.38
CA PHE A 171 0.27 -26.59 9.79
C PHE A 171 0.13 -25.21 10.44
N THR A 172 0.69 -24.15 9.83
CA THR A 172 0.55 -22.76 10.31
C THR A 172 -0.79 -22.13 9.92
N THR A 173 -1.59 -22.82 9.11
CA THR A 173 -2.96 -22.40 8.75
C THR A 173 -3.97 -23.27 9.51
N LEU A 174 -4.69 -22.67 10.42
CA LEU A 174 -5.76 -23.31 11.15
C LEU A 174 -7.10 -22.98 10.47
N SER A 175 -7.79 -24.00 9.95
CA SER A 175 -9.09 -23.86 9.30
C SER A 175 -10.19 -24.38 10.23
N LEU A 176 -11.13 -23.51 10.60
CA LEU A 176 -12.26 -23.82 11.46
C LEU A 176 -13.55 -23.69 10.64
N GLN A 177 -14.29 -24.78 10.50
CA GLN A 177 -15.64 -24.73 9.93
C GLN A 177 -16.58 -24.10 10.96
N MET A 178 -17.33 -23.06 10.52
CA MET A 178 -18.27 -22.37 11.42
C MET A 178 -19.48 -23.28 11.68
N PRO A 179 -19.69 -23.69 12.95
CA PRO A 179 -20.84 -24.52 13.31
C PRO A 179 -22.15 -23.84 12.89
N ALA A 180 -23.10 -24.61 12.40
CA ALA A 180 -24.42 -24.17 11.95
C ALA A 180 -24.46 -23.19 10.77
N LEU A 181 -23.31 -22.71 10.27
CA LEU A 181 -23.23 -21.80 9.12
C LEU A 181 -22.60 -22.46 7.89
N HIS A 182 -21.68 -23.42 8.11
CA HIS A 182 -21.01 -24.14 7.03
C HIS A 182 -22.03 -24.91 6.20
N GLN A 183 -22.12 -24.57 4.90
CA GLN A 183 -23.07 -25.15 3.93
C GLN A 183 -24.57 -24.91 4.25
N ALA A 184 -24.89 -24.06 5.23
CA ALA A 184 -26.27 -23.71 5.56
C ALA A 184 -26.90 -22.70 4.59
N VAL A 185 -26.08 -21.96 3.87
CA VAL A 185 -26.48 -20.96 2.86
C VAL A 185 -26.03 -21.47 1.49
N ALA A 186 -26.92 -21.44 0.50
CA ALA A 186 -26.56 -21.77 -0.87
C ALA A 186 -26.56 -20.51 -1.75
N ARG A 187 -25.62 -20.46 -2.69
CA ARG A 187 -25.68 -19.52 -3.80
C ARG A 187 -26.64 -20.06 -4.85
N THR A 188 -27.56 -19.22 -5.29
CA THR A 188 -28.57 -19.58 -6.28
C THR A 188 -28.50 -18.69 -7.51
N SER A 189 -29.24 -19.00 -8.56
CA SER A 189 -29.37 -18.14 -9.75
C SER A 189 -29.82 -16.70 -9.33
N PRO A 190 -29.28 -15.61 -9.93
CA PRO A 190 -28.38 -15.56 -11.09
C PRO A 190 -26.86 -15.61 -10.75
N ILE A 191 -26.48 -15.80 -9.49
CA ILE A 191 -25.08 -15.75 -9.05
C ILE A 191 -24.30 -16.98 -9.54
N VAL A 192 -24.95 -18.12 -9.57
CA VAL A 192 -24.42 -19.40 -10.06
C VAL A 192 -25.46 -20.11 -10.91
N GLU A 193 -25.04 -20.91 -11.90
CA GLU A 193 -25.96 -21.67 -12.76
C GLU A 193 -26.64 -22.82 -12.02
N GLN A 194 -25.94 -23.42 -11.06
CA GLN A 194 -26.46 -24.49 -10.20
C GLN A 194 -26.28 -24.08 -8.74
N ASP A 195 -27.25 -24.39 -7.91
CA ASP A 195 -27.20 -24.10 -6.49
C ASP A 195 -25.94 -24.72 -5.85
N ALA A 196 -25.11 -23.90 -5.27
CA ALA A 196 -23.86 -24.30 -4.64
C ALA A 196 -23.83 -23.91 -3.15
N PRO A 197 -23.69 -24.87 -2.24
CA PRO A 197 -23.60 -24.58 -0.82
C PRO A 197 -22.35 -23.73 -0.53
N LEU A 198 -22.52 -22.69 0.28
CA LEU A 198 -21.45 -21.77 0.66
C LEU A 198 -20.63 -22.36 1.82
N ALA A 199 -19.35 -22.56 1.60
CA ALA A 199 -18.44 -22.98 2.66
C ALA A 199 -18.18 -21.81 3.62
N ALA A 200 -18.63 -21.91 4.86
CA ALA A 200 -18.29 -20.99 5.93
C ALA A 200 -17.11 -21.59 6.72
N VAL A 201 -15.90 -21.27 6.28
CA VAL A 201 -14.64 -21.70 6.91
C VAL A 201 -13.83 -20.47 7.31
N TRP A 202 -13.51 -20.36 8.57
CA TRP A 202 -12.59 -19.34 9.04
C TRP A 202 -11.17 -19.88 9.02
N ASN A 203 -10.27 -19.15 8.36
CA ASN A 203 -8.87 -19.53 8.23
C ASN A 203 -7.99 -18.57 9.04
N LEU A 204 -7.33 -19.07 10.06
CA LEU A 204 -6.29 -18.34 10.79
C LEU A 204 -4.94 -18.64 10.15
N ASN A 205 -4.47 -17.71 9.37
CA ASN A 205 -3.19 -17.81 8.64
C ASN A 205 -2.08 -17.16 9.47
N LEU A 206 -1.41 -17.93 10.32
CA LEU A 206 -0.40 -17.37 11.23
C LEU A 206 0.85 -16.89 10.48
N LEU A 207 1.33 -17.66 9.53
CA LEU A 207 2.57 -17.34 8.82
C LEU A 207 2.32 -16.69 7.46
N SER A 208 1.30 -17.13 6.72
CA SER A 208 1.03 -16.62 5.38
C SER A 208 0.35 -15.24 5.35
N ALA A 209 -0.16 -14.76 6.49
CA ALA A 209 -0.77 -13.45 6.57
C ALA A 209 0.28 -12.34 6.35
N SER A 210 -0.08 -11.32 5.57
CA SER A 210 0.74 -10.12 5.38
C SER A 210 1.03 -9.37 6.68
N GLY A 211 0.12 -9.47 7.66
CA GLY A 211 0.34 -8.95 9.02
C GLY A 211 1.56 -9.52 9.71
N THR A 212 1.91 -10.78 9.45
CA THR A 212 3.12 -11.41 9.99
C THR A 212 4.38 -10.79 9.38
N ALA A 213 4.39 -10.50 8.07
CA ALA A 213 5.48 -9.78 7.43
C ALA A 213 5.68 -8.37 8.03
N ILE A 214 4.58 -7.67 8.30
CA ILE A 214 4.61 -6.34 8.95
C ILE A 214 5.17 -6.44 10.38
N LEU A 215 4.72 -7.43 11.15
CA LEU A 215 5.21 -7.66 12.51
C LEU A 215 6.72 -7.96 12.52
N VAL A 216 7.18 -8.82 11.63
CA VAL A 216 8.62 -9.13 11.47
C VAL A 216 9.40 -7.89 11.07
N ALA A 217 8.88 -7.07 10.13
CA ALA A 217 9.49 -5.80 9.75
C ALA A 217 9.62 -4.83 10.93
N ALA A 218 8.57 -4.71 11.74
CA ALA A 218 8.57 -3.88 12.93
C ALA A 218 9.61 -4.34 13.93
N ILE A 219 9.69 -5.65 14.21
CA ILE A 219 10.69 -6.22 15.13
C ILE A 219 12.12 -5.95 14.62
N ILE A 220 12.39 -6.23 13.35
CA ILE A 220 13.71 -5.97 12.75
C ILE A 220 14.06 -4.48 12.86
N THR A 221 13.12 -3.60 12.55
CA THR A 221 13.32 -2.15 12.63
C THR A 221 13.66 -1.70 14.05
N VAL A 222 12.92 -2.16 15.05
CA VAL A 222 13.18 -1.83 16.46
C VAL A 222 14.56 -2.31 16.90
N LEU A 223 14.95 -3.52 16.51
CA LEU A 223 16.24 -4.10 16.87
C LEU A 223 17.42 -3.40 16.17
N THR A 224 17.26 -2.98 14.92
CA THR A 224 18.33 -2.37 14.11
C THR A 224 18.50 -0.88 14.38
N THR A 225 17.41 -0.14 14.52
CA THR A 225 17.47 1.31 14.67
C THR A 225 17.72 1.74 16.13
N ARG A 226 17.38 0.86 17.10
CA ARG A 226 17.39 1.18 18.55
C ARG A 226 16.68 2.52 18.87
N ALA A 227 15.86 2.98 17.95
CA ALA A 227 15.22 4.30 17.99
C ALA A 227 14.13 4.38 19.07
N ILE A 228 13.60 3.24 19.49
CA ILE A 228 12.49 3.17 20.44
C ILE A 228 12.96 2.40 21.68
N GLY A 229 13.12 3.10 22.80
CA GLY A 229 13.31 2.43 24.08
C GLY A 229 12.04 1.65 24.45
N TRP A 230 12.17 0.46 25.00
CA TRP A 230 11.04 -0.38 25.44
C TRP A 230 10.02 0.36 26.32
N ARG A 231 10.47 1.40 27.05
CA ARG A 231 9.60 2.25 27.88
C ARG A 231 8.69 3.15 27.04
N ALA A 232 9.14 3.63 25.87
CA ALA A 232 8.32 4.50 25.00
C ALA A 232 7.16 3.74 24.34
N VAL A 233 7.34 2.46 24.02
CA VAL A 233 6.27 1.61 23.46
C VAL A 233 5.12 1.40 24.47
N SER A 234 5.43 1.33 25.75
CA SER A 234 4.44 1.12 26.80
C SER A 234 3.54 2.34 27.04
N TYR A 235 4.02 3.56 26.81
CA TYR A 235 3.25 4.79 27.06
C TYR A 235 2.27 5.17 25.94
N THR A 236 2.48 4.71 24.71
CA THR A 236 1.61 5.04 23.57
C THR A 236 0.31 4.24 23.53
N HIS A 237 0.18 3.18 24.34
CA HIS A 237 -1.01 2.34 24.39
C HIS A 237 -1.90 2.57 25.63
N LEU A 238 -1.56 3.53 26.50
CA LEU A 238 -2.25 3.78 27.77
C LEU A 238 -2.97 5.13 27.85
N ASN A 239 -3.08 5.88 26.76
CA ASN A 239 -3.88 7.12 26.70
C ASN A 239 -4.95 7.02 25.63
#